data_8fe7a994af5353b6c389e79ff5fc06b1
#
_entry.id   8fe7a994af5353b6c389e79ff5fc06b1
#
_cell.length_a   1.000
_cell.length_b   1.000
_cell.length_c   1.000
_cell.angle_alpha   90.00
_cell.angle_beta   90.00
_cell.angle_gamma   90.00
#
_symmetry.space_group_name_H-M   'P 1'
#
loop_
_entity.id
_entity.type
_entity.pdbx_description
1 polymer ?
#
loop_
_entity_poly.entity_id
_entity_poly.type
_entity_poly.pdbx_seq_one_letter_code
_entity_poly.pdbx_strand_id
1 'polypeptide(L)'
;MATLLAVAGALAVSAQPASAQRDQVGEYELKAAILYNLRRFVEWPPSAYPDSQAPTVLCILGQDPFGDSLKTLGQKQDAKGRPVSIRQVKNENGIRDCHVLYISTSERKTVAQILSRLKGSSVLTVGEISQFAVQGGIIQFTLEDKQVRFEINLDAASRMTLKISSRLLVLARIVKDQRSTPDSTGRLAAAAPVVTASAFFLPSAEPEHGAGGKTPADTLDKTPGSR
;
A
#
# COMPACT_ATOMS: atom_id res chain seq x y z
N MET A 1 -22.10 8.38 -69.21
CA MET A 1 -20.82 8.82 -68.61
C MET A 1 -21.07 8.93 -67.12
N ALA A 2 -20.70 7.91 -66.38
CA ALA A 2 -20.86 7.87 -64.92
C ALA A 2 -19.50 7.98 -64.28
N THR A 3 -19.31 9.07 -63.53
CA THR A 3 -18.05 9.39 -62.82
C THR A 3 -18.12 8.77 -61.42
N LEU A 4 -17.33 7.72 -61.16
CA LEU A 4 -17.11 7.13 -59.85
C LEU A 4 -16.10 7.97 -59.06
N LEU A 5 -16.57 8.61 -57.99
CA LEU A 5 -15.71 9.27 -56.98
C LEU A 5 -15.30 8.21 -55.94
N ALA A 6 -14.02 7.82 -55.96
CA ALA A 6 -13.42 6.99 -54.92
C ALA A 6 -13.03 7.86 -53.73
N VAL A 7 -13.70 7.69 -52.61
CA VAL A 7 -13.34 8.30 -51.32
C VAL A 7 -12.32 7.38 -50.66
N ALA A 8 -11.03 7.75 -50.70
CA ALA A 8 -9.95 7.10 -49.94
C ALA A 8 -9.96 7.66 -48.51
N GLY A 9 -10.57 6.91 -47.59
CA GLY A 9 -10.47 7.20 -46.14
C GLY A 9 -9.10 6.81 -45.61
N ALA A 10 -8.25 7.78 -45.30
CA ALA A 10 -6.99 7.58 -44.61
C ALA A 10 -7.25 7.29 -43.14
N LEU A 11 -7.08 6.04 -42.72
CA LEU A 11 -7.01 5.65 -41.31
C LEU A 11 -5.66 6.13 -40.73
N ALA A 12 -5.67 7.25 -40.02
CA ALA A 12 -4.53 7.72 -39.26
C ALA A 12 -4.37 6.82 -38.02
N VAL A 13 -3.48 5.84 -38.14
CA VAL A 13 -3.01 5.05 -36.97
C VAL A 13 -2.09 5.96 -36.16
N SER A 14 -2.57 6.42 -35.02
CA SER A 14 -1.77 7.21 -34.07
C SER A 14 -0.72 6.29 -33.42
N ALA A 15 0.48 6.25 -33.97
CA ALA A 15 1.63 5.59 -33.36
C ALA A 15 2.04 6.36 -32.09
N GLN A 16 1.81 5.80 -30.92
CA GLN A 16 2.34 6.36 -29.67
C GLN A 16 3.87 6.17 -29.63
N PRO A 17 4.63 7.16 -29.14
CA PRO A 17 6.09 7.04 -29.09
C PRO A 17 6.51 5.92 -28.15
N ALA A 18 7.41 5.06 -28.59
CA ALA A 18 7.91 3.88 -27.86
C ALA A 18 8.56 4.22 -26.51
N SER A 19 8.98 5.47 -26.31
CA SER A 19 9.51 5.96 -25.02
C SER A 19 8.44 6.05 -23.94
N ALA A 20 7.25 6.56 -24.25
CA ALA A 20 6.15 6.68 -23.32
C ALA A 20 5.68 5.29 -22.81
N GLN A 21 5.74 4.29 -23.68
CA GLN A 21 5.36 2.93 -23.33
C GLN A 21 6.38 2.25 -22.40
N ARG A 22 7.69 2.52 -22.55
CA ARG A 22 8.73 2.03 -21.63
C ARG A 22 8.63 2.67 -20.26
N ASP A 23 8.41 3.97 -20.18
CA ASP A 23 8.23 4.69 -18.91
C ASP A 23 7.01 4.13 -18.15
N GLN A 24 5.94 3.82 -18.84
CA GLN A 24 4.73 3.25 -18.24
C GLN A 24 4.94 1.81 -17.73
N VAL A 25 5.68 0.97 -18.45
CA VAL A 25 6.02 -0.38 -17.99
C VAL A 25 6.82 -0.31 -16.68
N GLY A 26 7.86 0.51 -16.62
CA GLY A 26 8.67 0.69 -15.41
C GLY A 26 7.86 1.24 -14.22
N GLU A 27 6.88 2.10 -14.47
CA GLU A 27 5.98 2.62 -13.44
C GLU A 27 5.15 1.49 -12.81
N TYR A 28 4.52 0.64 -13.63
CA TYR A 28 3.69 -0.45 -13.12
C TYR A 28 4.50 -1.59 -12.49
N GLU A 29 5.74 -1.82 -12.93
CA GLU A 29 6.68 -2.72 -12.25
C GLU A 29 6.99 -2.21 -10.83
N LEU A 30 7.25 -0.92 -10.67
CA LEU A 30 7.48 -0.30 -9.37
C LEU A 30 6.22 -0.35 -8.49
N LYS A 31 5.04 -0.01 -9.03
CA LYS A 31 3.76 -0.10 -8.33
C LYS A 31 3.47 -1.54 -7.89
N ALA A 32 3.77 -2.55 -8.73
CA ALA A 32 3.63 -3.96 -8.37
C ALA A 32 4.53 -4.33 -7.18
N ALA A 33 5.79 -3.89 -7.20
CA ALA A 33 6.72 -4.14 -6.09
C ALA A 33 6.26 -3.45 -4.80
N ILE A 34 5.78 -2.21 -4.86
CA ILE A 34 5.22 -1.50 -3.71
C ILE A 34 3.99 -2.26 -3.20
N LEU A 35 3.02 -2.55 -4.05
CA LEU A 35 1.77 -3.24 -3.72
C LEU A 35 2.04 -4.59 -3.01
N TYR A 36 2.97 -5.39 -3.56
CA TYR A 36 3.38 -6.65 -2.97
C TYR A 36 3.98 -6.46 -1.57
N ASN A 37 4.76 -5.41 -1.35
CA ASN A 37 5.44 -5.16 -0.08
C ASN A 37 4.55 -4.45 0.97
N LEU A 38 3.44 -3.81 0.59
CA LEU A 38 2.52 -3.14 1.53
C LEU A 38 2.09 -4.06 2.67
N ARG A 39 1.92 -5.36 2.40
CA ARG A 39 1.56 -6.37 3.41
C ARG A 39 2.52 -6.43 4.61
N ARG A 40 3.75 -5.99 4.46
CA ARG A 40 4.77 -5.97 5.53
C ARG A 40 4.64 -4.77 6.47
N PHE A 41 3.85 -3.79 6.07
CA PHE A 41 3.65 -2.54 6.79
C PHE A 41 2.25 -2.39 7.36
N VAL A 42 1.45 -3.46 7.27
CA VAL A 42 0.08 -3.49 7.78
C VAL A 42 -0.06 -4.62 8.76
N GLU A 43 -0.71 -4.35 9.88
CA GLU A 43 -1.10 -5.34 10.86
C GLU A 43 -2.59 -5.62 10.69
N TRP A 44 -2.91 -6.88 10.38
CA TRP A 44 -4.28 -7.39 10.35
C TRP A 44 -4.70 -7.91 11.71
N PRO A 45 -5.98 -7.83 12.06
CA PRO A 45 -6.50 -8.49 13.24
C PRO A 45 -6.32 -10.02 13.10
N PRO A 46 -6.16 -10.77 14.20
CA PRO A 46 -5.99 -12.22 14.14
C PRO A 46 -7.11 -12.94 13.38
N SER A 47 -8.33 -12.43 13.45
CA SER A 47 -9.50 -12.95 12.73
C SER A 47 -9.45 -12.82 11.21
N ALA A 48 -8.51 -12.05 10.66
CA ALA A 48 -8.34 -11.91 9.21
C ALA A 48 -7.76 -13.18 8.57
N TYR A 49 -7.12 -14.04 9.35
CA TYR A 49 -6.52 -15.27 8.88
C TYR A 49 -7.16 -16.49 9.56
N PRO A 50 -7.52 -17.53 8.80
CA PRO A 50 -8.10 -18.74 9.39
C PRO A 50 -7.10 -19.51 10.26
N ASP A 51 -5.80 -19.43 9.95
CA ASP A 51 -4.71 -20.07 10.69
C ASP A 51 -3.36 -19.38 10.45
N SER A 52 -2.32 -19.88 11.14
CA SER A 52 -0.97 -19.30 11.07
C SER A 52 -0.27 -19.52 9.72
N GLN A 53 -0.69 -20.51 8.94
CA GLN A 53 -0.09 -20.88 7.65
C GLN A 53 -0.87 -20.32 6.46
N ALA A 54 -2.06 -19.78 6.68
CA ALA A 54 -2.89 -19.24 5.62
C ALA A 54 -2.16 -18.15 4.82
N PRO A 55 -2.25 -18.15 3.49
CA PRO A 55 -1.57 -17.15 2.66
C PRO A 55 -2.20 -15.78 2.82
N THR A 56 -1.39 -14.75 2.63
CA THR A 56 -1.91 -13.40 2.38
C THR A 56 -2.47 -13.35 0.97
N VAL A 57 -3.77 -13.08 0.83
CA VAL A 57 -4.45 -13.01 -0.46
C VAL A 57 -4.41 -11.59 -0.99
N LEU A 58 -3.74 -11.39 -2.12
CA LEU A 58 -3.71 -10.14 -2.87
C LEU A 58 -4.62 -10.27 -4.09
N CYS A 59 -5.62 -9.41 -4.17
CA CYS A 59 -6.59 -9.43 -5.26
C CYS A 59 -6.44 -8.19 -6.14
N ILE A 60 -6.76 -8.37 -7.44
CA ILE A 60 -6.89 -7.29 -8.41
C ILE A 60 -8.34 -7.29 -8.89
N LEU A 61 -9.05 -6.21 -8.70
CA LEU A 61 -10.40 -6.00 -9.20
C LEU A 61 -10.37 -5.09 -10.43
N GLY A 62 -11.01 -5.53 -11.50
CA GLY A 62 -11.02 -4.86 -12.80
C GLY A 62 -9.84 -5.25 -13.68
N GLN A 63 -9.44 -4.35 -14.59
CA GLN A 63 -8.34 -4.60 -15.52
C GLN A 63 -7.00 -4.63 -14.77
N ASP A 64 -6.22 -5.69 -14.95
CA ASP A 64 -4.89 -5.83 -14.36
C ASP A 64 -3.86 -4.99 -15.13
N PRO A 65 -3.26 -3.96 -14.51
CA PRO A 65 -2.22 -3.16 -15.14
C PRO A 65 -0.81 -3.72 -14.92
N PHE A 66 -0.64 -4.72 -14.03
CA PHE A 66 0.66 -5.21 -13.58
C PHE A 66 1.18 -6.38 -14.41
N GLY A 67 0.28 -7.15 -15.03
CA GLY A 67 0.62 -8.30 -15.85
C GLY A 67 1.48 -9.33 -15.11
N ASP A 68 2.61 -9.71 -15.72
CA ASP A 68 3.48 -10.75 -15.15
C ASP A 68 4.38 -10.25 -14.01
N SER A 69 4.58 -8.93 -13.86
CA SER A 69 5.41 -8.36 -12.80
C SER A 69 4.92 -8.74 -11.42
N LEU A 70 3.62 -8.62 -11.18
CA LEU A 70 3.03 -8.97 -9.88
C LEU A 70 3.00 -10.48 -9.67
N LYS A 71 2.71 -11.27 -10.71
CA LYS A 71 2.72 -12.74 -10.66
C LYS A 71 4.10 -13.29 -10.30
N THR A 72 5.16 -12.75 -10.91
CA THR A 72 6.55 -13.12 -10.63
C THR A 72 6.93 -12.83 -9.19
N LEU A 73 6.48 -11.71 -8.62
CA LEU A 73 6.69 -11.38 -7.21
C LEU A 73 5.98 -12.38 -6.29
N GLY A 74 4.76 -12.81 -6.63
CA GLY A 74 4.00 -13.79 -5.87
C GLY A 74 4.63 -15.20 -5.84
N GLN A 75 5.40 -15.55 -6.87
CA GLN A 75 6.12 -16.82 -6.94
C GLN A 75 7.39 -16.83 -6.07
N LYS A 76 7.93 -15.67 -5.71
CA LYS A 76 9.09 -15.56 -4.82
C LYS A 76 8.65 -15.94 -3.40
N GLN A 77 9.07 -17.13 -2.96
CA GLN A 77 8.85 -17.53 -1.57
C GLN A 77 9.68 -16.64 -0.65
N ASP A 78 8.98 -15.85 0.14
CA ASP A 78 9.61 -15.09 1.23
C ASP A 78 9.92 -16.07 2.37
N ALA A 79 11.19 -16.39 2.58
CA ALA A 79 11.65 -17.35 3.60
C ALA A 79 11.24 -16.95 5.03
N LYS A 80 10.73 -15.74 5.25
CA LYS A 80 10.39 -15.18 6.57
C LYS A 80 8.96 -14.62 6.68
N GLY A 81 8.07 -14.94 5.74
CA GLY A 81 6.72 -14.38 5.76
C GLY A 81 5.64 -15.39 5.34
N ARG A 82 4.38 -15.02 5.52
CA ARG A 82 3.25 -15.79 4.99
C ARG A 82 3.36 -15.88 3.47
N PRO A 83 3.02 -17.03 2.87
CA PRO A 83 2.88 -17.13 1.41
C PRO A 83 1.91 -16.07 0.89
N VAL A 84 2.11 -15.66 -0.36
CA VAL A 84 1.22 -14.71 -1.03
C VAL A 84 0.48 -15.42 -2.15
N SER A 85 -0.84 -15.32 -2.14
CA SER A 85 -1.69 -15.79 -3.23
C SER A 85 -2.23 -14.59 -3.99
N ILE A 86 -1.95 -14.52 -5.30
CA ILE A 86 -2.43 -13.44 -6.15
C ILE A 86 -3.63 -13.94 -6.95
N ARG A 87 -4.73 -13.18 -6.91
CA ARG A 87 -5.98 -13.53 -7.60
C ARG A 87 -6.51 -12.34 -8.38
N GLN A 88 -7.04 -12.62 -9.56
CA GLN A 88 -7.89 -11.68 -10.28
C GLN A 88 -9.35 -11.91 -9.88
N VAL A 89 -10.03 -10.84 -9.49
CA VAL A 89 -11.44 -10.85 -9.13
C VAL A 89 -12.22 -10.13 -10.23
N LYS A 90 -13.20 -10.81 -10.81
CA LYS A 90 -13.97 -10.29 -11.95
C LYS A 90 -15.17 -9.43 -11.52
N ASN A 91 -15.62 -9.58 -10.29
CA ASN A 91 -16.79 -8.90 -9.76
C ASN A 91 -16.64 -8.69 -8.25
N GLU A 92 -17.60 -8.02 -7.64
CA GLU A 92 -17.57 -7.70 -6.21
C GLU A 92 -17.80 -8.92 -5.28
N ASN A 93 -18.05 -10.10 -5.84
CA ASN A 93 -18.16 -11.33 -5.03
C ASN A 93 -16.74 -11.82 -4.70
N GLY A 94 -16.47 -12.08 -3.43
CA GLY A 94 -15.16 -12.54 -2.96
C GLY A 94 -14.12 -11.45 -2.69
N ILE A 95 -14.47 -10.15 -2.82
CA ILE A 95 -13.54 -9.07 -2.47
C ILE A 95 -13.24 -9.01 -0.97
N ARG A 96 -14.13 -9.56 -0.12
CA ARG A 96 -13.94 -9.64 1.32
C ARG A 96 -12.97 -10.74 1.75
N ASP A 97 -12.69 -11.69 0.87
CA ASP A 97 -11.73 -12.78 1.10
C ASP A 97 -10.27 -12.36 0.82
N CYS A 98 -10.10 -11.11 0.39
CA CYS A 98 -8.80 -10.53 0.10
C CYS A 98 -8.23 -9.85 1.34
N HIS A 99 -6.92 -9.94 1.54
CA HIS A 99 -6.22 -9.15 2.54
C HIS A 99 -5.78 -7.81 1.94
N VAL A 100 -5.32 -7.82 0.69
CA VAL A 100 -5.00 -6.63 -0.10
C VAL A 100 -5.85 -6.65 -1.35
N LEU A 101 -6.59 -5.58 -1.61
CA LEU A 101 -7.42 -5.43 -2.81
C LEU A 101 -6.96 -4.20 -3.59
N TYR A 102 -6.36 -4.44 -4.75
CA TYR A 102 -6.13 -3.38 -5.72
C TYR A 102 -7.37 -3.17 -6.57
N ILE A 103 -7.84 -1.93 -6.63
CA ILE A 103 -9.02 -1.51 -7.41
C ILE A 103 -8.53 -0.72 -8.61
N SER A 104 -8.66 -1.31 -9.78
CA SER A 104 -8.20 -0.71 -11.04
C SER A 104 -9.02 0.54 -11.42
N THR A 105 -8.41 1.39 -12.25
CA THR A 105 -9.07 2.57 -12.83
C THR A 105 -10.26 2.22 -13.70
N SER A 106 -10.37 0.98 -14.20
CA SER A 106 -11.55 0.48 -14.89
C SER A 106 -12.80 0.52 -14.01
N GLU A 107 -12.63 0.42 -12.68
CA GLU A 107 -13.70 0.40 -11.68
C GLU A 107 -14.06 1.80 -11.14
N ARG A 108 -13.61 2.87 -11.81
CA ARG A 108 -13.86 4.26 -11.37
C ARG A 108 -15.34 4.57 -11.12
N LYS A 109 -16.22 4.01 -11.93
CA LYS A 109 -17.67 4.27 -11.83
C LYS A 109 -18.32 3.57 -10.62
N THR A 110 -17.75 2.45 -10.20
CA THR A 110 -18.30 1.57 -9.15
C THR A 110 -17.52 1.64 -7.84
N VAL A 111 -16.40 2.39 -7.79
CA VAL A 111 -15.49 2.43 -6.64
C VAL A 111 -16.20 2.77 -5.32
N ALA A 112 -17.12 3.72 -5.31
CA ALA A 112 -17.86 4.11 -4.10
C ALA A 112 -18.72 2.95 -3.57
N GLN A 113 -19.33 2.17 -4.47
CA GLN A 113 -20.11 0.98 -4.12
C GLN A 113 -19.21 -0.12 -3.59
N ILE A 114 -18.07 -0.38 -4.25
CA ILE A 114 -17.06 -1.36 -3.82
C ILE A 114 -16.57 -1.04 -2.40
N LEU A 115 -16.14 0.20 -2.15
CA LEU A 115 -15.69 0.65 -0.83
C LEU A 115 -16.79 0.55 0.23
N SER A 116 -18.04 0.78 -0.13
CA SER A 116 -19.18 0.61 0.77
C SER A 116 -19.39 -0.84 1.19
N ARG A 117 -19.23 -1.79 0.27
CA ARG A 117 -19.36 -3.23 0.54
C ARG A 117 -18.23 -3.78 1.42
N LEU A 118 -17.08 -3.13 1.43
CA LEU A 118 -15.94 -3.52 2.24
C LEU A 118 -15.97 -3.00 3.68
N LYS A 119 -16.96 -2.17 4.04
CA LYS A 119 -17.09 -1.67 5.42
C LYS A 119 -17.16 -2.84 6.42
N GLY A 120 -16.34 -2.73 7.48
CA GLY A 120 -16.26 -3.76 8.52
C GLY A 120 -15.53 -5.04 8.11
N SER A 121 -14.85 -5.04 6.94
CA SER A 121 -13.91 -6.10 6.56
C SER A 121 -12.47 -5.66 6.89
N SER A 122 -11.55 -6.63 7.00
CA SER A 122 -10.13 -6.33 7.24
C SER A 122 -9.34 -6.34 5.92
N VAL A 123 -9.81 -5.57 4.92
CA VAL A 123 -9.22 -5.53 3.58
C VAL A 123 -8.46 -4.22 3.37
N LEU A 124 -7.17 -4.30 3.09
CA LEU A 124 -6.37 -3.15 2.66
C LEU A 124 -6.72 -2.79 1.23
N THR A 125 -7.41 -1.67 1.03
CA THR A 125 -7.77 -1.19 -0.31
C THR A 125 -6.69 -0.28 -0.87
N VAL A 126 -6.29 -0.54 -2.12
CA VAL A 126 -5.27 0.21 -2.85
C VAL A 126 -5.82 0.56 -4.23
N GLY A 127 -5.59 1.76 -4.72
CA GLY A 127 -6.02 2.18 -6.06
C GLY A 127 -5.24 3.39 -6.56
N GLU A 128 -5.45 3.74 -7.83
CA GLU A 128 -4.89 4.95 -8.45
C GLU A 128 -5.99 5.85 -9.06
N ILE A 129 -7.25 5.55 -8.73
CA ILE A 129 -8.38 6.39 -9.10
C ILE A 129 -8.23 7.74 -8.38
N SER A 130 -8.44 8.84 -9.11
CA SER A 130 -8.39 10.18 -8.52
C SER A 130 -9.29 10.28 -7.29
N GLN A 131 -8.78 10.87 -6.21
CA GLN A 131 -9.49 11.02 -4.92
C GLN A 131 -9.88 9.69 -4.24
N PHE A 132 -9.26 8.57 -4.62
CA PHE A 132 -9.57 7.26 -4.06
C PHE A 132 -9.48 7.23 -2.52
N ALA A 133 -8.38 7.77 -1.97
CA ALA A 133 -8.18 7.82 -0.53
C ALA A 133 -9.19 8.74 0.17
N VAL A 134 -9.53 9.87 -0.44
CA VAL A 134 -10.51 10.83 0.09
C VAL A 134 -11.94 10.27 0.02
N GLN A 135 -12.22 9.39 -0.93
CA GLN A 135 -13.51 8.69 -1.07
C GLN A 135 -13.66 7.52 -0.08
N GLY A 136 -12.66 7.23 0.73
CA GLY A 136 -12.69 6.17 1.74
C GLY A 136 -11.88 4.92 1.37
N GLY A 137 -11.08 4.96 0.30
CA GLY A 137 -10.00 4.00 0.06
C GLY A 137 -8.86 4.22 1.07
N ILE A 138 -8.02 3.21 1.29
CA ILE A 138 -6.94 3.32 2.29
C ILE A 138 -5.68 3.89 1.68
N ILE A 139 -5.20 3.34 0.57
CA ILE A 139 -3.95 3.78 -0.08
C ILE A 139 -4.25 4.16 -1.52
N GLN A 140 -3.86 5.37 -1.91
CA GLN A 140 -3.95 5.84 -3.29
C GLN A 140 -2.56 6.03 -3.86
N PHE A 141 -2.25 5.40 -4.99
CA PHE A 141 -1.07 5.74 -5.79
C PHE A 141 -1.30 7.03 -6.55
N THR A 142 -0.29 7.89 -6.52
CA THR A 142 -0.21 9.12 -7.31
C THR A 142 1.10 9.15 -8.09
N LEU A 143 1.12 9.87 -9.19
CA LEU A 143 2.32 10.12 -9.97
C LEU A 143 2.62 11.62 -9.89
N GLU A 144 3.73 11.98 -9.24
CA GLU A 144 4.22 13.35 -9.10
C GLU A 144 5.65 13.41 -9.65
N ASP A 145 5.91 14.28 -10.61
CA ASP A 145 7.21 14.42 -11.27
C ASP A 145 7.80 13.09 -11.77
N LYS A 146 6.97 12.25 -12.38
CA LYS A 146 7.29 10.87 -12.81
C LYS A 146 7.71 9.93 -11.69
N GLN A 147 7.48 10.28 -10.43
CA GLN A 147 7.74 9.45 -9.27
C GLN A 147 6.43 8.91 -8.69
N VAL A 148 6.41 7.61 -8.41
CA VAL A 148 5.29 6.99 -7.72
C VAL A 148 5.30 7.47 -6.27
N ARG A 149 4.21 8.13 -5.88
CA ARG A 149 3.92 8.54 -4.50
C ARG A 149 2.65 7.85 -4.05
N PHE A 150 2.32 7.98 -2.78
CA PHE A 150 1.04 7.48 -2.28
C PHE A 150 0.49 8.31 -1.14
N GLU A 151 -0.83 8.35 -1.10
CA GLU A 151 -1.62 8.95 -0.05
C GLU A 151 -2.22 7.87 0.81
N ILE A 152 -2.31 8.10 2.12
CA ILE A 152 -2.89 7.15 3.07
C ILE A 152 -4.00 7.84 3.86
N ASN A 153 -5.17 7.18 3.88
CA ASN A 153 -6.31 7.54 4.71
C ASN A 153 -6.33 6.65 5.95
N LEU A 154 -5.89 7.20 7.09
CA LEU A 154 -5.84 6.48 8.36
C LEU A 154 -7.23 6.22 8.95
N ASP A 155 -8.19 7.11 8.70
CA ASP A 155 -9.57 6.93 9.16
C ASP A 155 -10.20 5.72 8.45
N ALA A 156 -9.94 5.57 7.14
CA ALA A 156 -10.35 4.41 6.39
C ALA A 156 -9.69 3.12 6.89
N ALA A 157 -8.38 3.14 7.17
CA ALA A 157 -7.66 2.00 7.73
C ALA A 157 -8.22 1.56 9.08
N SER A 158 -8.49 2.52 9.98
CA SER A 158 -9.07 2.27 11.30
C SER A 158 -10.47 1.63 11.21
N ARG A 159 -11.31 2.09 10.27
CA ARG A 159 -12.64 1.49 10.02
C ARG A 159 -12.58 0.05 9.54
N MET A 160 -11.47 -0.33 8.90
CA MET A 160 -11.18 -1.70 8.44
C MET A 160 -10.38 -2.50 9.49
N THR A 161 -10.23 -1.99 10.72
CA THR A 161 -9.44 -2.63 11.80
C THR A 161 -7.99 -2.93 11.44
N LEU A 162 -7.43 -2.14 10.52
CA LEU A 162 -6.04 -2.26 10.08
C LEU A 162 -5.17 -1.22 10.77
N LYS A 163 -3.95 -1.63 11.17
CA LYS A 163 -2.93 -0.70 11.69
C LYS A 163 -1.83 -0.54 10.65
N ILE A 164 -1.52 0.70 10.32
CA ILE A 164 -0.47 1.02 9.36
C ILE A 164 0.80 1.37 10.13
N SER A 165 1.91 0.73 9.76
CA SER A 165 3.22 0.98 10.37
C SER A 165 3.67 2.42 10.14
N SER A 166 4.25 3.05 11.17
CA SER A 166 4.85 4.39 11.10
C SER A 166 5.93 4.50 10.01
N ARG A 167 6.64 3.40 9.71
CA ARG A 167 7.63 3.36 8.64
C ARG A 167 7.02 3.63 7.26
N LEU A 168 5.78 3.19 7.02
CA LEU A 168 5.07 3.48 5.78
C LEU A 168 4.54 4.91 5.78
N LEU A 169 4.06 5.40 6.93
CA LEU A 169 3.49 6.74 7.06
C LEU A 169 4.49 7.86 6.78
N VAL A 170 5.77 7.67 7.12
CA VAL A 170 6.84 8.65 6.81
C VAL A 170 7.02 8.86 5.30
N LEU A 171 6.67 7.85 4.49
CA LEU A 171 6.80 7.90 3.02
C LEU A 171 5.53 8.36 2.31
N ALA A 172 4.45 8.60 3.06
CA ALA A 172 3.12 8.87 2.52
C ALA A 172 2.63 10.28 2.84
N ARG A 173 1.77 10.81 1.99
CA ARG A 173 0.92 11.95 2.34
C ARG A 173 -0.33 11.44 3.06
N ILE A 174 -0.57 11.93 4.27
CA ILE A 174 -1.76 11.55 5.04
C ILE A 174 -2.92 12.41 4.60
N VAL A 175 -4.03 11.78 4.24
CA VAL A 175 -5.28 12.44 3.84
C VAL A 175 -6.43 12.02 4.76
N LYS A 176 -7.42 12.89 4.89
CA LYS A 176 -8.65 12.62 5.64
C LYS A 176 -9.79 12.29 4.70
N ASP A 177 -10.74 11.53 5.20
CA ASP A 177 -11.97 11.20 4.50
C ASP A 177 -12.89 12.43 4.42
N GLN A 178 -13.42 12.74 3.24
CA GLN A 178 -14.43 13.80 3.10
C GLN A 178 -15.73 13.49 3.87
N ARG A 179 -15.98 12.22 4.17
CA ARG A 179 -17.16 11.79 4.94
C ARG A 179 -17.03 12.01 6.44
N SER A 180 -15.83 12.38 6.91
CA SER A 180 -15.53 12.63 8.33
C SER A 180 -15.67 14.10 8.72
N THR A 181 -16.09 14.98 7.82
CA THR A 181 -16.52 16.32 8.19
C THR A 181 -17.95 16.22 8.74
N PRO A 182 -18.16 16.41 10.05
CA PRO A 182 -19.52 16.70 10.52
C PRO A 182 -19.97 17.96 9.82
N ASP A 183 -21.21 17.94 9.35
CA ASP A 183 -21.91 19.09 8.79
C ASP A 183 -21.71 20.33 9.70
N SER A 184 -20.75 21.16 9.32
CA SER A 184 -20.49 22.41 10.01
C SER A 184 -21.30 23.51 9.38
N THR A 185 -22.60 23.41 9.58
CA THR A 185 -23.44 24.59 9.61
C THR A 185 -23.04 25.39 10.85
N GLY A 186 -22.17 26.39 10.68
CA GLY A 186 -21.97 27.46 11.64
C GLY A 186 -20.90 27.24 12.71
N ARG A 187 -19.65 27.60 12.39
CA ARG A 187 -18.87 28.54 13.20
C ARG A 187 -17.52 28.85 12.53
N LEU A 188 -17.35 30.09 12.19
CA LEU A 188 -16.02 30.68 11.98
C LEU A 188 -15.19 30.50 13.27
N ALA A 189 -14.08 29.79 13.18
CA ALA A 189 -13.04 29.84 14.20
C ALA A 189 -11.68 29.56 13.62
N ALA A 190 -10.89 30.63 13.57
CA ALA A 190 -9.47 30.72 13.83
C ALA A 190 -8.51 29.82 13.05
N ALA A 191 -7.64 30.47 12.34
CA ALA A 191 -6.39 30.01 11.77
C ALA A 191 -5.61 29.08 12.70
N ALA A 192 -5.31 27.89 12.23
CA ALA A 192 -4.31 27.03 12.84
C ALA A 192 -2.89 27.51 12.42
N PRO A 193 -1.91 27.54 13.33
CA PRO A 193 -0.57 27.96 13.00
C PRO A 193 0.13 26.95 12.08
N VAL A 194 0.78 27.47 11.06
CA VAL A 194 1.72 26.75 10.21
C VAL A 194 2.91 26.34 11.09
N VAL A 195 3.03 25.08 11.42
CA VAL A 195 4.24 24.55 12.04
C VAL A 195 5.26 24.29 10.94
N THR A 196 6.16 25.22 10.77
CA THR A 196 7.40 25.04 10.01
C THR A 196 8.26 23.99 10.71
N ALA A 197 8.46 22.85 10.07
CA ALA A 197 9.41 21.85 10.52
C ALA A 197 10.84 22.37 10.28
N SER A 198 11.43 22.98 11.32
CA SER A 198 12.85 23.25 11.40
C SER A 198 13.53 22.14 12.18
N ALA A 199 14.45 21.48 11.49
CA ALA A 199 15.67 20.84 11.98
C ALA A 199 15.58 20.10 13.33
N PHE A 200 15.47 18.78 13.31
CA PHE A 200 15.99 17.94 14.37
C PHE A 200 17.40 17.47 14.01
N PHE A 201 18.35 18.23 14.55
CA PHE A 201 19.75 17.87 14.61
C PHE A 201 19.91 16.82 15.71
N LEU A 202 20.42 15.66 15.38
CA LEU A 202 20.79 14.60 16.33
C LEU A 202 22.15 14.95 16.96
N PRO A 203 22.30 14.95 18.28
CA PRO A 203 23.62 14.92 18.87
C PRO A 203 24.13 13.49 18.91
N SER A 204 25.35 13.32 18.41
CA SER A 204 26.18 12.15 18.57
C SER A 204 26.49 11.95 20.04
N ALA A 205 26.23 10.76 20.59
CA ALA A 205 26.73 10.34 21.86
C ALA A 205 28.08 9.67 21.66
N GLU A 206 29.12 10.30 22.19
CA GLU A 206 30.43 9.71 22.36
C GLU A 206 30.43 8.73 23.55
N PRO A 207 31.31 7.70 23.54
CA PRO A 207 31.39 6.74 24.63
C PRO A 207 32.32 7.28 25.74
N GLU A 208 31.81 7.43 26.94
CA GLU A 208 32.59 7.67 28.12
C GLU A 208 33.32 6.40 28.58
N HIS A 209 34.65 6.51 28.60
CA HIS A 209 35.60 5.63 29.29
C HIS A 209 35.55 5.91 30.79
N GLY A 210 35.36 4.89 31.57
CA GLY A 210 35.46 5.01 33.04
C GLY A 210 35.81 3.70 33.70
N ALA A 211 37.09 3.59 33.97
CA ALA A 211 37.85 2.55 34.64
C ALA A 211 37.40 2.21 36.05
N GLY A 212 37.75 1.00 36.50
CA GLY A 212 38.08 0.69 37.88
C GLY A 212 37.20 -0.34 38.57
N GLY A 213 37.68 -1.58 38.63
CA GLY A 213 38.43 -2.00 39.75
C GLY A 213 37.80 -3.13 40.54
N LYS A 214 38.56 -4.23 40.59
CA LYS A 214 38.65 -5.21 41.68
C LYS A 214 37.82 -6.49 41.61
N THR A 215 38.53 -7.55 41.21
CA THR A 215 38.45 -8.91 41.77
C THR A 215 38.92 -8.87 43.26
N PRO A 216 38.58 -9.84 44.13
CA PRO A 216 39.14 -11.17 44.03
C PRO A 216 38.23 -12.35 44.47
N ALA A 217 38.60 -13.46 43.92
CA ALA A 217 38.94 -14.73 44.54
C ALA A 217 37.88 -15.52 45.37
N ASP A 218 37.86 -16.73 44.97
CA ASP A 218 38.04 -17.97 45.72
C ASP A 218 36.76 -18.76 46.04
N THR A 219 36.72 -19.95 45.62
CA THR A 219 36.89 -21.23 46.27
C THR A 219 36.19 -22.32 45.49
N LEU A 220 36.98 -23.20 44.90
CA LEU A 220 37.04 -24.64 45.07
C LEU A 220 35.78 -25.33 45.65
N ASP A 221 35.21 -26.33 44.99
CA ASP A 221 35.48 -27.75 45.28
C ASP A 221 34.46 -28.72 44.63
N LYS A 222 35.00 -29.79 44.07
CA LYS A 222 34.51 -31.15 44.00
C LYS A 222 33.37 -31.59 43.06
N THR A 223 33.80 -32.25 42.02
CA THR A 223 33.28 -33.55 41.50
C THR A 223 33.56 -34.67 42.57
N PRO A 224 33.00 -35.93 42.48
CA PRO A 224 32.37 -36.66 41.39
C PRO A 224 31.25 -37.62 41.87
N GLY A 225 30.69 -38.38 40.89
CA GLY A 225 30.18 -39.74 41.19
C GLY A 225 28.88 -40.15 40.57
N SER A 226 29.03 -40.88 39.49
CA SER A 226 28.51 -42.26 39.27
C SER A 226 27.08 -42.58 39.65
N ARG A 227 26.25 -42.83 38.76
CA ARG A 227 25.74 -44.15 38.28
C ARG A 227 24.74 -43.99 37.20
#